data_ae1c8e24242d38012c07aed9e51cc333
#
_entry.id   ae1c8e24242d38012c07aed9e51cc333
#
_cell.length_a   1.000
_cell.length_b   1.000
_cell.length_c   1.000
_cell.angle_alpha   90.00
_cell.angle_beta   90.00
_cell.angle_gamma   90.00
#
_symmetry.space_group_name_H-M   'P 1'
#
loop_
_entity.id
_entity.type
_entity.pdbx_description
1 polymer ?
#
loop_
_entity_poly.entity_id
_entity_poly.type
_entity_poly.pdbx_seq_one_letter_code
_entity_poly.pdbx_strand_id
1 'polypeptide(L)'
;EIKESESRRPTVETGKIRIDEADNYLLYGDGAAIVNVSAYSIKQLYAQHNTNLLSRNLRYHIAGRDIDKAIADTINNDPDSFWLKNNGITIICDDFDIDGKEVRLRNFSIVNGGQTTYMLHKSPSINSDHDLYLPCKIIRIVGDTEDEKSSFSLSIAKATNSQKAIKPVDLKANSPEQVRFAQAM
;
A
#
# COMPACT_ATOMS: atom_id res chain seq x y z
N GLU A 1 -6.57 17.73 20.82
CA GLU A 1 -5.80 18.55 19.85
C GLU A 1 -5.06 17.71 18.80
N ILE A 2 -4.44 16.58 19.15
CA ILE A 2 -3.72 15.72 18.19
C ILE A 2 -4.67 15.04 17.18
N LYS A 3 -5.87 14.65 17.58
CA LYS A 3 -6.87 14.02 16.72
C LYS A 3 -7.48 14.97 15.66
N GLU A 4 -7.64 16.25 15.98
CA GLU A 4 -8.16 17.23 15.04
C GLU A 4 -7.14 17.66 13.98
N SER A 5 -5.85 17.66 14.33
CA SER A 5 -4.79 18.01 13.36
C SER A 5 -4.54 16.91 12.33
N GLU A 6 -4.77 15.64 12.69
CA GLU A 6 -4.60 14.50 11.78
C GLU A 6 -5.74 14.39 10.75
N SER A 7 -6.96 14.79 11.11
CA SER A 7 -8.12 14.76 10.21
C SER A 7 -8.10 15.83 9.11
N ARG A 8 -7.26 16.87 9.28
CA ARG A 8 -7.18 18.03 8.38
C ARG A 8 -5.97 18.02 7.45
N ARG A 9 -5.18 16.95 7.42
CA ARG A 9 -4.05 16.88 6.51
C ARG A 9 -4.53 16.88 5.06
N PRO A 10 -3.91 17.70 4.16
CA PRO A 10 -4.31 17.77 2.78
C PRO A 10 -4.11 16.40 2.10
N THR A 11 -5.13 15.94 1.40
CA THR A 11 -5.04 14.80 0.50
C THR A 11 -4.62 15.25 -0.89
N VAL A 12 -4.22 14.32 -1.72
CA VAL A 12 -4.00 14.60 -3.14
C VAL A 12 -5.36 14.67 -3.84
N GLU A 13 -5.66 15.79 -4.50
CA GLU A 13 -6.96 16.02 -5.11
C GLU A 13 -7.26 15.06 -6.26
N THR A 14 -6.31 14.90 -7.18
CA THR A 14 -6.44 14.02 -8.33
C THR A 14 -5.14 13.28 -8.62
N GLY A 15 -5.25 12.07 -9.12
CA GLY A 15 -4.12 11.28 -9.54
C GLY A 15 -4.54 10.13 -10.44
N LYS A 16 -3.54 9.56 -11.09
CA LYS A 16 -3.71 8.43 -11.99
C LYS A 16 -2.69 7.37 -11.66
N ILE A 17 -3.13 6.13 -11.64
CA ILE A 17 -2.26 4.96 -11.57
C ILE A 17 -2.56 4.05 -12.75
N ARG A 18 -1.56 3.28 -13.15
CA ARG A 18 -1.71 2.29 -14.20
C ARG A 18 -1.78 0.89 -13.60
N ILE A 19 -2.62 0.05 -14.18
CA ILE A 19 -2.71 -1.37 -13.86
C ILE A 19 -2.04 -2.22 -14.95
N ASP A 20 -1.74 -3.46 -14.63
CA ASP A 20 -1.00 -4.39 -15.52
C ASP A 20 -1.74 -4.68 -16.83
N GLU A 21 -3.00 -5.06 -16.73
CA GLU A 21 -3.85 -5.35 -17.90
C GLU A 21 -5.24 -4.75 -17.74
N ALA A 22 -5.85 -4.35 -18.87
CA ALA A 22 -7.25 -3.95 -18.90
C ALA A 22 -8.13 -5.12 -18.40
N ASP A 23 -9.16 -4.78 -17.62
CA ASP A 23 -10.10 -5.74 -17.02
C ASP A 23 -9.48 -6.69 -15.97
N ASN A 24 -8.20 -6.55 -15.64
CA ASN A 24 -7.56 -7.34 -14.59
C ASN A 24 -7.72 -6.68 -13.22
N TYR A 25 -8.94 -6.68 -12.72
CA TYR A 25 -9.27 -6.19 -11.38
C TYR A 25 -10.46 -6.95 -10.81
N LEU A 26 -10.56 -6.92 -9.50
CA LEU A 26 -11.71 -7.44 -8.76
C LEU A 26 -12.41 -6.30 -8.05
N LEU A 27 -13.71 -6.17 -8.26
CA LEU A 27 -14.55 -5.23 -7.50
C LEU A 27 -15.13 -5.93 -6.28
N TYR A 28 -15.13 -5.22 -5.16
CA TYR A 28 -15.86 -5.61 -3.96
C TYR A 28 -16.99 -4.60 -3.74
N GLY A 29 -18.18 -4.97 -4.18
CA GLY A 29 -19.31 -4.03 -4.27
C GLY A 29 -18.95 -2.81 -5.12
N ASP A 30 -19.55 -1.66 -4.79
CA ASP A 30 -19.25 -0.39 -5.44
C ASP A 30 -18.13 0.39 -4.72
N GLY A 31 -17.64 -0.15 -3.60
CA GLY A 31 -16.79 0.58 -2.66
C GLY A 31 -15.31 0.25 -2.72
N ALA A 32 -14.92 -0.85 -3.35
CA ALA A 32 -13.50 -1.23 -3.36
C ALA A 32 -13.12 -2.01 -4.61
N ALA A 33 -11.81 -1.98 -4.90
CA ALA A 33 -11.20 -2.77 -5.96
C ALA A 33 -9.85 -3.33 -5.51
N ILE A 34 -9.43 -4.46 -6.08
CA ILE A 34 -8.07 -4.96 -6.03
C ILE A 34 -7.51 -4.95 -7.44
N VAL A 35 -6.35 -4.35 -7.61
CA VAL A 35 -5.63 -4.24 -8.87
C VAL A 35 -4.16 -4.61 -8.69
N ASN A 36 -3.46 -4.90 -9.77
CA ASN A 36 -2.00 -4.92 -9.81
C ASN A 36 -1.52 -3.57 -10.34
N VAL A 37 -1.01 -2.74 -9.44
CA VAL A 37 -0.60 -1.38 -9.78
C VAL A 37 0.84 -1.34 -10.28
N SER A 38 1.07 -0.50 -11.28
CA SER A 38 2.40 -0.16 -11.78
C SER A 38 3.23 0.55 -10.71
N ALA A 39 4.38 0.00 -10.39
CA ALA A 39 5.33 0.61 -9.47
C ALA A 39 5.83 1.96 -9.99
N TYR A 40 6.03 2.07 -11.31
CA TYR A 40 6.42 3.32 -11.93
C TYR A 40 5.35 4.42 -11.77
N SER A 41 4.07 4.09 -11.90
CA SER A 41 3.00 5.07 -11.65
C SER A 41 2.97 5.55 -10.21
N ILE A 42 3.21 4.67 -9.24
CA ILE A 42 3.35 5.04 -7.82
C ILE A 42 4.57 5.93 -7.57
N LYS A 43 5.70 5.60 -8.19
CA LYS A 43 6.91 6.42 -8.16
C LYS A 43 6.65 7.84 -8.68
N GLN A 44 5.93 7.97 -9.79
CA GLN A 44 5.56 9.27 -10.36
C GLN A 44 4.65 10.07 -9.42
N LEU A 45 3.64 9.43 -8.81
CA LEU A 45 2.78 10.09 -7.83
C LEU A 45 3.57 10.62 -6.62
N TYR A 46 4.50 9.83 -6.11
CA TYR A 46 5.33 10.28 -4.99
C TYR A 46 6.26 11.44 -5.40
N ALA A 47 6.82 11.41 -6.60
CA ALA A 47 7.64 12.49 -7.12
C ALA A 47 6.85 13.82 -7.25
N GLN A 48 5.57 13.74 -7.60
CA GLN A 48 4.70 14.92 -7.75
C GLN A 48 4.18 15.45 -6.40
N HIS A 49 3.82 14.58 -5.49
CA HIS A 49 3.07 14.93 -4.28
C HIS A 49 3.84 14.76 -2.98
N ASN A 50 4.99 14.08 -3.04
CA ASN A 50 5.84 13.82 -1.88
C ASN A 50 5.03 13.21 -0.71
N THR A 51 5.25 13.73 0.48
CA THR A 51 4.61 13.24 1.72
C THR A 51 3.11 13.48 1.77
N ASN A 52 2.55 14.35 0.95
CA ASN A 52 1.11 14.55 0.86
C ASN A 52 0.38 13.28 0.40
N LEU A 53 1.04 12.45 -0.42
CA LEU A 53 0.53 11.14 -0.84
C LEU A 53 0.29 10.19 0.34
N LEU A 54 1.03 10.38 1.44
CA LEU A 54 0.98 9.56 2.65
C LEU A 54 0.28 10.27 3.81
N SER A 55 -0.47 11.33 3.56
CA SER A 55 -1.03 12.21 4.58
C SER A 55 -1.91 11.51 5.62
N ARG A 56 -2.58 10.42 5.24
CA ARG A 56 -3.42 9.60 6.11
C ARG A 56 -2.77 8.27 6.53
N ASN A 57 -1.48 8.10 6.24
CA ASN A 57 -0.73 6.92 6.64
C ASN A 57 -0.26 7.05 8.10
N LEU A 58 -0.61 6.08 8.94
CA LEU A 58 -0.23 6.09 10.37
C LEU A 58 1.26 5.77 10.59
N ARG A 59 1.88 5.05 9.65
CA ARG A 59 3.29 4.66 9.68
C ARG A 59 4.03 5.27 8.50
N TYR A 60 3.95 6.54 8.42
CA TYR A 60 4.36 7.33 7.29
C TYR A 60 5.85 7.20 6.93
N HIS A 61 6.76 6.97 7.84
CA HIS A 61 8.14 6.57 7.56
C HIS A 61 8.78 6.00 8.83
N ILE A 62 8.66 4.71 9.01
CA ILE A 62 9.54 4.03 9.94
C ILE A 62 10.75 3.59 9.12
N ALA A 63 11.84 4.33 9.25
CA ALA A 63 13.13 3.93 8.71
C ALA A 63 13.57 2.60 9.34
N GLY A 64 13.18 1.51 8.72
CA GLY A 64 13.63 0.17 9.06
C GLY A 64 14.71 -0.22 8.07
N ARG A 65 15.98 -0.02 8.40
CA ARG A 65 17.10 -0.32 7.49
C ARG A 65 17.02 -1.72 6.87
N ASP A 66 16.54 -2.70 7.64
CA ASP A 66 16.45 -4.08 7.17
C ASP A 66 15.31 -4.29 6.18
N ILE A 67 14.16 -3.64 6.41
CA ILE A 67 13.01 -3.71 5.51
C ILE A 67 13.29 -2.93 4.23
N ASP A 68 13.86 -1.74 4.33
CA ASP A 68 14.25 -0.92 3.18
C ASP A 68 15.26 -1.67 2.31
N LYS A 69 16.25 -2.30 2.94
CA LYS A 69 17.25 -3.12 2.26
C LYS A 69 16.62 -4.32 1.56
N ALA A 70 15.68 -5.02 2.22
CA ALA A 70 15.01 -6.18 1.65
C ALA A 70 14.16 -5.79 0.42
N ILE A 71 13.45 -4.66 0.49
CA ILE A 71 12.67 -4.13 -0.64
C ILE A 71 13.61 -3.75 -1.79
N ALA A 72 14.66 -2.98 -1.50
CA ALA A 72 15.64 -2.55 -2.50
C ALA A 72 16.34 -3.74 -3.16
N ASP A 73 16.69 -4.75 -2.38
CA ASP A 73 17.34 -5.96 -2.86
C ASP A 73 16.43 -6.74 -3.82
N THR A 74 15.15 -6.88 -3.48
CA THR A 74 14.18 -7.52 -4.37
C THR A 74 14.01 -6.75 -5.67
N ILE A 75 13.89 -5.42 -5.61
CA ILE A 75 13.75 -4.59 -6.81
C ILE A 75 14.96 -4.73 -7.74
N ASN A 76 16.16 -4.75 -7.18
CA ASN A 76 17.40 -4.70 -7.97
C ASN A 76 17.88 -6.07 -8.42
N ASN A 77 17.69 -7.11 -7.62
CA ASN A 77 18.31 -8.42 -7.84
C ASN A 77 17.31 -9.53 -8.18
N ASP A 78 16.03 -9.34 -7.85
CA ASP A 78 14.99 -10.36 -8.08
C ASP A 78 13.63 -9.70 -8.38
N PRO A 79 13.58 -8.84 -9.43
CA PRO A 79 12.37 -8.07 -9.73
C PRO A 79 11.15 -8.94 -10.05
N ASP A 80 11.34 -10.11 -10.63
CA ASP A 80 10.26 -11.04 -10.97
C ASP A 80 9.53 -11.59 -9.73
N SER A 81 10.20 -11.62 -8.59
CA SER A 81 9.61 -12.03 -7.31
C SER A 81 8.99 -10.86 -6.52
N PHE A 82 9.06 -9.64 -7.02
CA PHE A 82 8.61 -8.47 -6.27
C PHE A 82 7.13 -8.58 -5.85
N TRP A 83 6.26 -8.96 -6.77
CA TRP A 83 4.84 -9.16 -6.48
C TRP A 83 4.60 -10.20 -5.39
N LEU A 84 5.38 -11.29 -5.39
CA LEU A 84 5.26 -12.38 -4.41
C LEU A 84 5.76 -11.98 -3.01
N LYS A 85 6.76 -11.11 -2.94
CA LYS A 85 7.47 -10.75 -1.70
C LYS A 85 6.98 -9.47 -1.07
N ASN A 86 6.10 -8.71 -1.74
CA ASN A 86 5.60 -7.44 -1.24
C ASN A 86 4.12 -7.52 -0.88
N ASN A 87 3.76 -6.98 0.28
CA ASN A 87 2.37 -6.98 0.75
C ASN A 87 1.46 -5.99 0.01
N GLY A 88 2.03 -5.18 -0.89
CA GLY A 88 1.29 -4.21 -1.66
C GLY A 88 0.99 -2.92 -0.92
N ILE A 89 0.07 -2.15 -1.49
CA ILE A 89 -0.36 -0.87 -0.94
C ILE A 89 -1.88 -0.82 -0.79
N THR A 90 -2.34 0.05 0.10
CA THR A 90 -3.77 0.36 0.25
C THR A 90 -3.99 1.85 0.05
N ILE A 91 -4.88 2.19 -0.86
CA ILE A 91 -5.29 3.55 -1.18
C ILE A 91 -6.72 3.74 -0.68
N ILE A 92 -6.98 4.86 -0.01
CA ILE A 92 -8.33 5.36 0.24
C ILE A 92 -8.59 6.60 -0.61
N CYS A 93 -9.79 6.77 -1.08
CA CYS A 93 -10.17 7.89 -1.95
C CYS A 93 -11.65 8.25 -1.79
N ASP A 94 -12.02 9.47 -2.17
CA ASP A 94 -13.43 9.84 -2.27
C ASP A 94 -14.11 9.10 -3.43
N ASP A 95 -13.38 8.93 -4.53
CA ASP A 95 -13.89 8.25 -5.71
C ASP A 95 -12.75 7.68 -6.58
N PHE A 96 -13.06 6.63 -7.32
CA PHE A 96 -12.17 6.08 -8.33
C PHE A 96 -12.95 5.58 -9.54
N ASP A 97 -12.31 5.62 -10.68
CA ASP A 97 -12.83 5.14 -11.95
C ASP A 97 -11.74 4.33 -12.67
N ILE A 98 -12.12 3.15 -13.18
CA ILE A 98 -11.20 2.27 -13.92
C ILE A 98 -11.60 2.31 -15.39
N ASP A 99 -10.69 2.78 -16.23
CA ASP A 99 -10.86 2.89 -17.67
C ASP A 99 -9.65 2.28 -18.38
N GLY A 100 -9.82 1.10 -18.95
CA GLY A 100 -8.74 0.34 -19.57
C GLY A 100 -7.66 -0.01 -18.55
N LYS A 101 -6.45 0.47 -18.78
CA LYS A 101 -5.29 0.29 -17.87
C LYS A 101 -5.07 1.46 -16.92
N GLU A 102 -5.95 2.45 -16.92
CA GLU A 102 -5.83 3.64 -16.07
C GLU A 102 -6.87 3.60 -14.95
N VAL A 103 -6.44 3.91 -13.75
CA VAL A 103 -7.34 4.20 -12.62
C VAL A 103 -7.18 5.67 -12.27
N ARG A 104 -8.28 6.40 -12.33
CA ARG A 104 -8.37 7.80 -11.89
C ARG A 104 -8.81 7.85 -10.44
N LEU A 105 -8.09 8.60 -9.64
CA LEU A 105 -8.34 8.74 -8.21
C LEU A 105 -8.67 10.19 -7.86
N ARG A 106 -9.58 10.38 -6.92
CA ARG A 106 -9.96 11.70 -6.42
C ARG A 106 -9.91 11.75 -4.91
N ASN A 107 -9.28 12.80 -4.38
CA ASN A 107 -9.07 13.04 -2.95
C ASN A 107 -8.55 11.78 -2.24
N PHE A 108 -7.33 11.39 -2.52
CA PHE A 108 -6.81 10.09 -2.12
C PHE A 108 -5.54 10.17 -1.29
N SER A 109 -5.26 9.10 -0.61
CA SER A 109 -4.03 8.90 0.15
C SER A 109 -3.66 7.40 0.21
N ILE A 110 -2.38 7.11 0.25
CA ILE A 110 -1.87 5.76 0.53
C ILE A 110 -1.83 5.59 2.06
N VAL A 111 -2.63 4.70 2.61
CA VAL A 111 -2.74 4.46 4.06
C VAL A 111 -1.94 3.27 4.55
N ASN A 112 -1.54 2.38 3.66
CA ASN A 112 -0.64 1.25 3.94
C ASN A 112 0.33 1.06 2.78
N GLY A 113 1.57 0.65 3.09
CA GLY A 113 2.63 0.49 2.10
C GLY A 113 3.45 1.77 1.87
N GLY A 114 3.48 2.68 2.84
CA GLY A 114 4.26 3.92 2.75
C GLY A 114 5.75 3.68 2.57
N GLN A 115 6.30 2.67 3.22
CA GLN A 115 7.69 2.26 3.08
C GLN A 115 8.00 1.72 1.68
N THR A 116 7.13 0.85 1.17
CA THR A 116 7.22 0.38 -0.21
C THR A 116 7.17 1.55 -1.19
N THR A 117 6.21 2.46 -1.04
CA THR A 117 6.06 3.65 -1.87
C THR A 117 7.33 4.50 -1.89
N TYR A 118 7.92 4.74 -0.73
CA TYR A 118 9.18 5.48 -0.62
C TYR A 118 10.34 4.77 -1.32
N MET A 119 10.46 3.45 -1.15
CA MET A 119 11.52 2.66 -1.77
C MET A 119 11.37 2.59 -3.30
N LEU A 120 10.14 2.51 -3.81
CA LEU A 120 9.88 2.63 -5.25
C LEU A 120 10.34 3.99 -5.79
N HIS A 121 10.06 5.06 -5.06
CA HIS A 121 10.52 6.40 -5.45
C HIS A 121 12.04 6.50 -5.49
N LYS A 122 12.74 5.90 -4.52
CA LYS A 122 14.21 5.91 -4.44
C LYS A 122 14.90 5.02 -5.47
N SER A 123 14.20 4.08 -6.07
CA SER A 123 14.81 3.11 -6.98
C SER A 123 15.01 3.70 -8.38
N PRO A 124 16.26 3.84 -8.86
CA PRO A 124 16.53 4.30 -10.22
C PRO A 124 16.21 3.25 -11.28
N SER A 125 16.14 1.98 -10.92
CA SER A 125 15.88 0.87 -11.84
C SER A 125 14.42 0.80 -12.30
N ILE A 126 13.50 1.43 -11.55
CA ILE A 126 12.08 1.50 -11.94
C ILE A 126 11.84 2.70 -12.84
N ASN A 127 11.43 2.44 -14.07
CA ASN A 127 11.13 3.42 -15.11
C ASN A 127 10.07 2.87 -16.07
N SER A 128 9.74 3.62 -17.12
CA SER A 128 8.71 3.22 -18.09
C SER A 128 9.01 1.91 -18.83
N ASP A 129 10.27 1.56 -18.99
CA ASP A 129 10.71 0.39 -19.75
C ASP A 129 10.94 -0.84 -18.84
N HIS A 130 11.19 -0.58 -17.56
CA HIS A 130 11.41 -1.58 -16.52
C HIS A 130 10.46 -1.31 -15.36
N ASP A 131 9.20 -1.68 -15.56
CA ASP A 131 8.17 -1.52 -14.55
C ASP A 131 7.97 -2.82 -13.76
N LEU A 132 7.50 -2.66 -12.55
CA LEU A 132 7.09 -3.75 -11.66
C LEU A 132 5.62 -3.55 -11.31
N TYR A 133 4.98 -4.63 -10.90
CA TYR A 133 3.60 -4.58 -10.43
C TYR A 133 3.50 -5.10 -9.01
N LEU A 134 2.58 -4.54 -8.24
CA LEU A 134 2.32 -4.96 -6.87
C LEU A 134 0.82 -4.92 -6.57
N PRO A 135 0.33 -5.75 -5.62
CA PRO A 135 -1.06 -5.71 -5.23
C PRO A 135 -1.45 -4.35 -4.66
N CYS A 136 -2.58 -3.84 -5.08
CA CYS A 136 -3.12 -2.57 -4.58
C CYS A 136 -4.61 -2.72 -4.29
N LYS A 137 -4.99 -2.38 -3.06
CA LYS A 137 -6.38 -2.25 -2.67
C LYS A 137 -6.79 -0.79 -2.74
N ILE A 138 -7.88 -0.50 -3.44
CA ILE A 138 -8.46 0.84 -3.55
C ILE A 138 -9.80 0.82 -2.84
N ILE A 139 -10.01 1.72 -1.88
CA ILE A 139 -11.20 1.76 -1.05
C ILE A 139 -11.82 3.15 -1.12
N ARG A 140 -13.10 3.21 -1.52
CA ARG A 140 -13.89 4.43 -1.49
C ARG A 140 -14.27 4.75 -0.05
N ILE A 141 -14.03 5.99 0.37
CA ILE A 141 -14.36 6.46 1.70
C ILE A 141 -15.87 6.55 1.86
N VAL A 142 -16.38 6.03 2.95
CA VAL A 142 -17.80 6.04 3.30
C VAL A 142 -18.07 7.05 4.41
N GLY A 143 -19.15 7.81 4.28
CA GLY A 143 -19.62 8.78 5.27
C GLY A 143 -20.33 9.97 4.62
N ASP A 144 -21.33 10.50 5.28
CA ASP A 144 -22.08 11.66 4.83
C ASP A 144 -21.47 12.98 5.34
N THR A 145 -20.74 12.92 6.44
CA THR A 145 -20.04 14.06 7.04
C THR A 145 -18.52 13.88 6.97
N GLU A 146 -17.79 14.98 7.08
CA GLU A 146 -16.32 14.95 7.13
C GLU A 146 -15.80 14.15 8.34
N ASP A 147 -16.50 14.19 9.48
CA ASP A 147 -16.13 13.41 10.68
C ASP A 147 -16.31 11.90 10.45
N GLU A 148 -17.37 11.49 9.78
CA GLU A 148 -17.61 10.09 9.41
C GLU A 148 -16.57 9.59 8.42
N LYS A 149 -16.24 10.38 7.41
CA LYS A 149 -15.18 10.07 6.43
C LYS A 149 -13.82 9.94 7.10
N SER A 150 -13.50 10.83 8.03
CA SER A 150 -12.26 10.79 8.81
C SER A 150 -12.20 9.55 9.70
N SER A 151 -13.30 9.21 10.38
CA SER A 151 -13.40 8.01 11.21
C SER A 151 -13.25 6.73 10.39
N PHE A 152 -13.88 6.67 9.23
CA PHE A 152 -13.74 5.54 8.30
C PHE A 152 -12.30 5.39 7.84
N SER A 153 -11.68 6.47 7.37
CA SER A 153 -10.28 6.49 6.90
C SER A 153 -9.32 6.01 7.98
N LEU A 154 -9.51 6.49 9.21
CA LEU A 154 -8.70 6.09 10.35
C LEU A 154 -8.87 4.62 10.70
N SER A 155 -10.09 4.08 10.62
CA SER A 155 -10.37 2.68 10.88
C SER A 155 -9.67 1.76 9.89
N ILE A 156 -9.68 2.11 8.60
CA ILE A 156 -8.96 1.37 7.56
C ILE A 156 -7.44 1.45 7.78
N ALA A 157 -6.92 2.65 8.05
CA ALA A 157 -5.49 2.83 8.30
C ALA A 157 -5.02 2.02 9.52
N LYS A 158 -5.78 2.01 10.61
CA LYS A 158 -5.47 1.20 11.80
C LYS A 158 -5.52 -0.29 11.49
N ALA A 159 -6.58 -0.77 10.85
CA ALA A 159 -6.76 -2.19 10.53
C ALA A 159 -5.63 -2.72 9.63
N THR A 160 -5.26 -1.96 8.61
CA THR A 160 -4.22 -2.38 7.65
C THR A 160 -2.80 -2.26 8.21
N ASN A 161 -2.56 -1.42 9.21
CA ASN A 161 -1.24 -1.24 9.84
C ASN A 161 -1.06 -2.01 11.16
N SER A 162 -2.10 -2.64 11.70
CA SER A 162 -2.04 -3.34 13.00
C SER A 162 -1.58 -4.80 12.92
N GLN A 163 -1.30 -5.30 11.74
CA GLN A 163 -0.76 -6.65 11.56
C GLN A 163 0.65 -6.73 12.15
N LYS A 164 0.83 -7.66 13.09
CA LYS A 164 2.14 -7.89 13.72
C LYS A 164 3.12 -8.43 12.69
N ALA A 165 4.32 -7.85 12.67
CA ALA A 165 5.42 -8.43 11.94
C ALA A 165 5.72 -9.84 12.48
N ILE A 166 5.87 -10.82 11.59
CA ILE A 166 6.31 -12.17 11.96
C ILE A 166 7.75 -12.08 12.44
N LYS A 167 7.99 -12.51 13.67
CA LYS A 167 9.35 -12.56 14.23
C LYS A 167 10.02 -13.89 13.84
N PRO A 168 11.36 -13.94 13.74
CA PRO A 168 12.07 -15.20 13.47
C PRO A 168 11.70 -16.32 14.43
N VAL A 169 11.38 -16.01 15.70
CA VAL A 169 10.92 -16.99 16.70
C VAL A 169 9.56 -17.60 16.31
N ASP A 170 8.69 -16.85 15.67
CA ASP A 170 7.36 -17.34 15.25
C ASP A 170 7.49 -18.37 14.11
N LEU A 171 8.48 -18.19 13.25
CA LEU A 171 8.79 -19.14 12.17
C LEU A 171 9.32 -20.47 12.73
N LYS A 172 10.09 -20.41 13.81
CA LYS A 172 10.60 -21.61 14.48
C LYS A 172 9.50 -22.39 15.21
N ALA A 173 8.48 -21.72 15.74
CA ALA A 173 7.35 -22.35 16.42
C ALA A 173 6.57 -23.33 15.52
N ASN A 174 6.63 -23.15 14.22
CA ASN A 174 6.00 -24.02 13.22
C ASN A 174 6.99 -25.03 12.59
N SER A 175 8.19 -25.17 13.12
CA SER A 175 9.12 -26.17 12.62
C SER A 175 8.61 -27.58 12.91
N PRO A 176 8.87 -28.56 12.01
CA PRO A 176 8.42 -29.95 12.22
C PRO A 176 8.87 -30.55 13.57
N GLU A 177 9.99 -30.09 14.10
CA GLU A 177 10.51 -30.53 15.39
C GLU A 177 9.64 -30.06 16.56
N GLN A 178 9.18 -28.80 16.53
CA GLN A 178 8.34 -28.27 17.60
C GLN A 178 6.89 -28.76 17.53
N VAL A 179 6.37 -29.00 16.33
CA VAL A 179 5.05 -29.62 16.16
C VAL A 179 5.04 -31.06 16.72
N ARG A 180 6.12 -31.81 16.51
CA ARG A 180 6.28 -33.16 17.12
C ARG A 180 6.33 -33.10 18.64
N PHE A 181 7.01 -32.12 19.21
CA PHE A 181 7.06 -31.94 20.67
C PHE A 181 5.69 -31.64 21.26
N ALA A 182 4.92 -30.77 20.63
CA ALA A 182 3.57 -30.43 21.07
C ALA A 182 2.59 -31.61 20.96
N GLN A 183 2.77 -32.51 20.00
CA GLN A 183 1.96 -33.71 19.84
C GLN A 183 2.36 -34.87 20.78
N ALA A 184 3.56 -34.85 21.31
CA ALA A 184 4.08 -35.85 22.23
C ALA A 184 3.75 -35.57 23.72
N MET A 185 3.27 -34.36 24.01
CA MET A 185 2.75 -33.97 25.33
C MET A 185 1.25 -34.06 25.43
#